data_ea9c1df1a364a82b2d7aec9f187ea1b9
#
_entry.id   ea9c1df1a364a82b2d7aec9f187ea1b9
#
_cell.length_a   1.000
_cell.length_b   1.000
_cell.length_c   1.000
_cell.angle_alpha   90.00
_cell.angle_beta   90.00
_cell.angle_gamma   90.00
#
_symmetry.space_group_name_H-M   'P 1'
#
loop_
_entity.id
_entity.type
_entity.pdbx_description
1 polymer ?
#
loop_
_entity_poly.entity_id
_entity_poly.type
_entity_poly.pdbx_seq_one_letter_code
_entity_poly.pdbx_strand_id
1 'polypeptide(L)'
;FRPLGSGANAVVGRIRFDRDGMLWAGGFFTEMDGMSLTDRVAIWNGSTWHHAPINLPGTAYVYDMCFTDNGNIYLGYDTQGTAYASAITQVPVENTGSHSTYPKIGISRGDDGTGCLIKWVSNELTRQGLRMNYELQKGETLTIDLEQGNKSVVSSYYGQVLRAILRGSDFSKFCMLGGTNSISIFITETGIPTMMCWIEYKTTHWAADTAI
;
A
#
# COMPACT_ATOMS: atom_id res chain seq x y z
N PHE A 1 9.96 29.76 -12.28
CA PHE A 1 10.01 28.85 -11.10
C PHE A 1 10.61 29.66 -9.93
N ARG A 2 9.91 29.67 -8.79
CA ARG A 2 10.48 30.21 -7.55
C ARG A 2 10.83 29.02 -6.66
N PRO A 3 12.03 28.92 -6.08
CA PRO A 3 12.36 27.93 -5.09
C PRO A 3 11.51 28.12 -3.82
N LEU A 4 11.20 27.03 -3.14
CA LEU A 4 10.54 27.07 -1.83
C LEU A 4 11.61 27.14 -0.74
N GLY A 5 12.08 28.37 -0.47
CA GLY A 5 13.20 28.61 0.45
C GLY A 5 14.55 28.15 -0.12
N SER A 6 15.51 27.84 0.75
CA SER A 6 16.84 27.31 0.38
C SER A 6 16.83 25.81 0.09
N GLY A 7 15.71 25.13 0.39
CA GLY A 7 15.52 23.70 0.14
C GLY A 7 16.00 22.79 1.27
N ALA A 8 16.09 21.50 0.97
CA ALA A 8 16.53 20.45 1.89
C ALA A 8 18.04 20.20 1.75
N ASN A 9 18.70 19.83 2.85
CA ASN A 9 20.13 19.48 2.86
C ASN A 9 20.44 18.08 2.31
N ALA A 10 19.40 17.26 2.02
CA ALA A 10 19.53 15.93 1.43
C ALA A 10 18.26 15.56 0.61
N VAL A 11 18.15 14.30 0.23
CA VAL A 11 17.11 13.81 -0.68
C VAL A 11 15.70 14.02 -0.11
N VAL A 12 14.84 14.68 -0.89
CA VAL A 12 13.39 14.69 -0.71
C VAL A 12 12.84 13.50 -1.50
N GLY A 13 12.37 12.48 -0.80
CA GLY A 13 11.85 11.25 -1.41
C GLY A 13 10.42 11.39 -1.91
N ARG A 14 9.61 12.19 -1.23
CA ARG A 14 8.21 12.38 -1.56
C ARG A 14 7.70 13.77 -1.20
N ILE A 15 6.82 14.30 -2.05
CA ILE A 15 6.01 15.47 -1.77
C ILE A 15 4.54 15.16 -2.03
N ARG A 16 3.64 15.72 -1.19
CA ARG A 16 2.19 15.55 -1.29
C ARG A 16 1.49 16.81 -0.77
N PHE A 17 0.32 17.09 -1.31
CA PHE A 17 -0.61 18.06 -0.72
C PHE A 17 -1.58 17.33 0.19
N ASP A 18 -1.83 17.90 1.37
CA ASP A 18 -2.95 17.48 2.19
C ASP A 18 -4.27 18.13 1.70
N ARG A 19 -5.38 17.81 2.38
CA ARG A 19 -6.70 18.34 2.01
C ARG A 19 -6.83 19.86 2.20
N ASP A 20 -6.01 20.45 3.06
CA ASP A 20 -6.02 21.88 3.36
C ASP A 20 -5.09 22.66 2.41
N GLY A 21 -4.48 21.95 1.44
CA GLY A 21 -3.57 22.51 0.44
C GLY A 21 -2.17 22.80 0.95
N MET A 22 -1.80 22.28 2.14
CA MET A 22 -0.44 22.36 2.65
C MET A 22 0.44 21.36 1.92
N LEU A 23 1.65 21.77 1.51
CA LEU A 23 2.61 20.88 0.87
C LEU A 23 3.47 20.20 1.92
N TRP A 24 3.47 18.89 1.90
CA TRP A 24 4.30 18.05 2.76
C TRP A 24 5.48 17.49 1.97
N ALA A 25 6.66 17.52 2.57
CA ALA A 25 7.88 16.93 2.04
C ALA A 25 8.44 15.93 3.04
N GLY A 26 8.74 14.72 2.59
CA GLY A 26 9.37 13.67 3.37
C GLY A 26 10.59 13.09 2.64
N GLY A 27 11.59 12.63 3.39
CA GLY A 27 12.79 12.08 2.76
C GLY A 27 13.90 11.71 3.74
N PHE A 28 15.14 11.93 3.31
CA PHE A 28 16.35 11.64 4.10
C PHE A 28 17.02 12.91 4.66
N PHE A 29 16.40 14.06 4.45
CA PHE A 29 16.95 15.34 4.90
C PHE A 29 16.80 15.50 6.43
N THR A 30 17.74 16.20 7.02
CA THR A 30 17.73 16.58 8.45
C THR A 30 17.55 18.08 8.62
N GLU A 31 17.47 18.82 7.50
CA GLU A 31 17.30 20.26 7.48
C GLU A 31 16.47 20.67 6.28
N MET A 32 15.56 21.59 6.47
CA MET A 32 14.74 22.21 5.44
C MET A 32 14.74 23.72 5.65
N ASP A 33 15.27 24.45 4.66
CA ASP A 33 15.37 25.94 4.70
C ASP A 33 16.08 26.48 5.95
N GLY A 34 17.15 25.79 6.39
CA GLY A 34 17.90 26.12 7.60
C GLY A 34 17.27 25.65 8.92
N MET A 35 16.08 25.08 8.86
CA MET A 35 15.38 24.51 10.01
C MET A 35 15.82 23.06 10.23
N SER A 36 16.40 22.74 11.39
CA SER A 36 16.75 21.36 11.75
C SER A 36 15.51 20.52 11.97
N LEU A 37 15.47 19.31 11.37
CA LEU A 37 14.34 18.39 11.41
C LEU A 37 14.81 17.04 11.95
N THR A 38 14.18 16.56 13.02
CA THR A 38 14.41 15.22 13.57
C THR A 38 13.54 14.17 12.86
N ASP A 39 12.41 14.58 12.34
CA ASP A 39 11.36 13.67 11.83
C ASP A 39 11.41 13.45 10.32
N ARG A 40 12.37 14.09 9.63
CA ARG A 40 12.54 13.95 8.17
C ARG A 40 11.29 14.31 7.36
N VAL A 41 10.39 15.11 7.95
CA VAL A 41 9.17 15.61 7.32
C VAL A 41 9.00 17.10 7.62
N ALA A 42 8.70 17.86 6.59
CA ALA A 42 8.44 19.31 6.70
C ALA A 42 7.15 19.67 5.98
N ILE A 43 6.50 20.76 6.42
CA ILE A 43 5.26 21.28 5.87
C ILE A 43 5.48 22.69 5.36
N TRP A 44 5.09 22.98 4.12
CA TRP A 44 5.07 24.30 3.53
C TRP A 44 3.66 24.90 3.59
N ASN A 45 3.52 26.05 4.25
CA ASN A 45 2.23 26.72 4.44
C ASN A 45 1.90 27.78 3.37
N GLY A 46 2.66 27.80 2.28
CA GLY A 46 2.55 28.82 1.22
C GLY A 46 3.60 29.92 1.32
N SER A 47 4.29 30.08 2.47
CA SER A 47 5.33 31.10 2.69
C SER A 47 6.59 30.60 3.37
N THR A 48 6.49 29.69 4.34
CA THR A 48 7.61 29.16 5.10
C THR A 48 7.45 27.65 5.38
N TRP A 49 8.58 26.98 5.61
CA TRP A 49 8.61 25.59 6.06
C TRP A 49 8.41 25.51 7.57
N HIS A 50 7.73 24.45 8.02
CA HIS A 50 7.43 24.16 9.42
C HIS A 50 7.70 22.68 9.74
N HIS A 51 7.91 22.39 11.02
CA HIS A 51 7.92 21.03 11.51
C HIS A 51 6.57 20.36 11.30
N ALA A 52 6.58 19.09 10.88
CA ALA A 52 5.38 18.27 10.91
C ALA A 52 5.08 17.85 12.36
N PRO A 53 3.79 17.79 12.79
CA PRO A 53 3.43 17.34 14.13
C PRO A 53 3.46 15.80 14.24
N ILE A 54 4.60 15.22 13.90
CA ILE A 54 4.85 13.78 13.91
C ILE A 54 6.14 13.51 14.66
N ASN A 55 6.29 12.31 15.18
CA ASN A 55 7.51 11.89 15.89
C ASN A 55 7.99 10.58 15.26
N LEU A 56 8.97 10.68 14.38
CA LEU A 56 9.66 9.53 13.79
C LEU A 56 11.02 9.33 14.47
N PRO A 57 11.53 8.09 14.49
CA PRO A 57 12.91 7.84 14.91
C PRO A 57 13.90 8.69 14.09
N GLY A 58 14.90 9.31 14.73
CA GLY A 58 15.83 10.24 14.09
C GLY A 58 16.66 9.67 12.94
N THR A 59 16.63 8.35 12.73
CA THR A 59 17.25 7.64 11.60
C THR A 59 16.26 7.28 10.50
N ALA A 60 14.99 7.71 10.62
CA ALA A 60 13.96 7.36 9.65
C ALA A 60 14.25 7.96 8.26
N TYR A 61 13.96 7.20 7.22
CA TYR A 61 13.90 7.65 5.84
C TYR A 61 12.43 7.56 5.39
N VAL A 62 11.83 8.68 5.00
CA VAL A 62 10.44 8.70 4.54
C VAL A 62 10.40 8.46 3.05
N TYR A 63 9.82 7.33 2.64
CA TYR A 63 9.69 6.92 1.24
C TYR A 63 8.38 7.38 0.61
N ASP A 64 7.30 7.34 1.38
CA ASP A 64 6.00 7.77 0.89
C ASP A 64 5.11 8.30 2.01
N MET A 65 4.08 9.05 1.62
CA MET A 65 3.06 9.57 2.51
C MET A 65 1.72 9.65 1.77
N CYS A 66 0.65 9.42 2.50
CA CYS A 66 -0.70 9.64 2.01
C CYS A 66 -1.59 10.26 3.09
N PHE A 67 -2.58 10.97 2.64
CA PHE A 67 -3.57 11.64 3.48
C PHE A 67 -4.94 11.01 3.21
N THR A 68 -5.72 10.81 4.27
CA THR A 68 -7.09 10.35 4.15
C THR A 68 -8.07 11.52 4.24
N ASP A 69 -9.29 11.30 3.78
CA ASP A 69 -10.37 12.29 3.87
C ASP A 69 -10.70 12.67 5.33
N ASN A 70 -10.33 11.82 6.29
CA ASN A 70 -10.50 12.08 7.73
C ASN A 70 -9.34 12.85 8.37
N GLY A 71 -8.37 13.31 7.56
CA GLY A 71 -7.19 14.06 8.04
C GLY A 71 -6.09 13.20 8.66
N ASN A 72 -6.18 11.87 8.59
CA ASN A 72 -5.09 11.00 9.03
C ASN A 72 -3.96 11.01 8.00
N ILE A 73 -2.73 10.94 8.51
CA ILE A 73 -1.51 10.83 7.72
C ILE A 73 -0.94 9.44 7.91
N TYR A 74 -0.63 8.77 6.79
CA TYR A 74 0.12 7.52 6.78
C TYR A 74 1.48 7.76 6.16
N LEU A 75 2.52 7.35 6.86
CA LEU A 75 3.91 7.48 6.43
C LEU A 75 4.52 6.10 6.23
N GLY A 76 5.09 5.88 5.05
CA GLY A 76 6.00 4.78 4.79
C GLY A 76 7.42 5.23 5.09
N TYR A 77 8.04 4.70 6.12
CA TYR A 77 9.41 5.07 6.51
C TYR A 77 10.22 3.84 6.93
N ASP A 78 11.53 3.99 6.86
CA ASP A 78 12.53 3.02 7.33
C ASP A 78 13.37 3.63 8.45
N THR A 79 13.80 2.81 9.38
CA THR A 79 14.75 3.19 10.41
C THR A 79 16.06 2.44 10.22
N GLN A 80 17.18 3.16 10.03
CA GLN A 80 18.49 2.51 9.96
C GLN A 80 18.79 1.73 11.26
N GLY A 81 18.75 0.41 11.15
CA GLY A 81 19.02 -0.50 12.30
C GLY A 81 18.02 -1.64 12.44
N THR A 82 16.81 -1.46 11.97
CA THR A 82 15.83 -2.54 11.78
C THR A 82 15.06 -2.20 10.49
N ALA A 83 15.53 -2.71 9.38
CA ALA A 83 14.88 -2.46 8.09
C ALA A 83 13.48 -3.10 8.09
N TYR A 84 12.47 -2.29 8.34
CA TYR A 84 11.10 -2.60 7.92
C TYR A 84 10.97 -2.07 6.50
N ALA A 85 11.35 -2.87 5.53
CA ALA A 85 11.00 -2.57 4.15
C ALA A 85 9.48 -2.74 4.02
N SER A 86 8.76 -1.64 3.91
CA SER A 86 7.35 -1.69 3.49
C SER A 86 7.35 -1.85 1.99
N ALA A 87 7.26 -3.08 1.50
CA ALA A 87 7.10 -3.33 0.09
C ALA A 87 5.64 -3.11 -0.29
N ILE A 88 5.38 -2.09 -1.09
CA ILE A 88 4.12 -1.95 -1.82
C ILE A 88 4.36 -2.55 -3.20
N THR A 89 3.81 -3.73 -3.44
CA THR A 89 3.78 -4.29 -4.78
C THR A 89 2.46 -3.90 -5.44
N GLN A 90 2.55 -3.12 -6.50
CA GLN A 90 1.39 -2.81 -7.35
C GLN A 90 1.39 -3.76 -8.54
N VAL A 91 0.29 -4.47 -8.70
CA VAL A 91 0.05 -5.36 -9.84
C VAL A 91 -1.03 -4.74 -10.71
N PRO A 92 -0.68 -4.20 -11.89
CA PRO A 92 -1.68 -3.74 -12.84
C PRO A 92 -2.39 -4.96 -13.43
N VAL A 93 -3.72 -4.93 -13.43
CA VAL A 93 -4.56 -6.02 -13.95
C VAL A 93 -5.62 -5.44 -14.84
N GLU A 94 -5.69 -5.90 -16.09
CA GLU A 94 -6.69 -5.43 -17.03
C GLU A 94 -7.87 -6.38 -17.11
N ASN A 95 -9.02 -5.96 -16.57
CA ASN A 95 -10.26 -6.68 -16.79
C ASN A 95 -10.88 -6.23 -18.12
N THR A 96 -10.71 -7.03 -19.16
CA THR A 96 -11.27 -6.79 -20.50
C THR A 96 -12.76 -7.07 -20.60
N GLY A 97 -13.35 -7.62 -19.54
CA GLY A 97 -14.79 -7.88 -19.45
C GLY A 97 -15.63 -6.61 -19.27
N SER A 98 -16.91 -6.67 -19.60
CA SER A 98 -17.86 -5.58 -19.43
C SER A 98 -18.44 -5.48 -18.01
N HIS A 99 -18.15 -6.47 -17.15
CA HIS A 99 -18.64 -6.54 -15.77
C HIS A 99 -17.52 -6.53 -14.75
N SER A 100 -17.89 -6.19 -13.51
CA SER A 100 -17.03 -6.42 -12.37
C SER A 100 -16.78 -7.92 -12.17
N THR A 101 -15.54 -8.26 -11.81
CA THR A 101 -15.13 -9.62 -11.50
C THR A 101 -14.49 -9.68 -10.11
N TYR A 102 -14.49 -10.85 -9.52
CA TYR A 102 -13.96 -11.10 -8.19
C TYR A 102 -12.64 -11.89 -8.31
N PRO A 103 -11.50 -11.27 -7.97
CA PRO A 103 -10.21 -11.91 -8.16
C PRO A 103 -9.90 -12.96 -7.09
N LYS A 104 -9.03 -13.88 -7.45
CA LYS A 104 -8.26 -14.69 -6.52
C LYS A 104 -6.84 -14.14 -6.49
N ILE A 105 -6.36 -13.78 -5.31
CA ILE A 105 -5.06 -13.15 -5.11
C ILE A 105 -4.17 -14.14 -4.36
N GLY A 106 -3.03 -14.47 -4.94
CA GLY A 106 -2.01 -15.29 -4.28
C GLY A 106 -0.81 -14.45 -3.90
N ILE A 107 -0.30 -14.68 -2.70
CA ILE A 107 0.88 -14.03 -2.16
C ILE A 107 1.79 -15.13 -1.64
N SER A 108 2.94 -15.32 -2.28
CA SER A 108 3.93 -16.33 -1.90
C SER A 108 5.18 -15.65 -1.38
N ARG A 109 5.79 -16.24 -0.36
CA ARG A 109 7.07 -15.83 0.17
C ARG A 109 8.14 -16.86 -0.12
N GLY A 110 9.31 -16.42 -0.57
CA GLY A 110 10.50 -17.27 -0.69
C GLY A 110 11.08 -17.69 0.67
N ASP A 111 12.19 -18.40 0.64
CA ASP A 111 12.85 -18.93 1.85
C ASP A 111 13.80 -17.93 2.51
N ASP A 112 13.98 -16.78 1.91
CA ASP A 112 14.84 -15.69 2.37
C ASP A 112 14.14 -14.72 3.32
N GLY A 113 14.91 -13.80 3.92
CA GLY A 113 14.41 -12.80 4.85
C GLY A 113 13.92 -13.36 6.19
N THR A 114 13.54 -12.50 7.12
CA THR A 114 13.23 -12.86 8.51
C THR A 114 11.78 -12.66 8.92
N GLY A 115 10.98 -11.88 8.21
CA GLY A 115 9.57 -11.65 8.52
C GLY A 115 8.82 -11.08 7.33
N CYS A 116 7.55 -11.38 7.23
CA CYS A 116 6.67 -10.86 6.19
C CYS A 116 5.25 -10.77 6.71
N LEU A 117 4.85 -9.59 7.15
CA LEU A 117 3.53 -9.36 7.70
C LEU A 117 2.65 -8.63 6.70
N ILE A 118 1.65 -9.30 6.17
CA ILE A 118 0.66 -8.71 5.26
C ILE A 118 -0.28 -7.83 6.07
N LYS A 119 -0.36 -6.55 5.71
CA LYS A 119 -1.20 -5.54 6.39
C LYS A 119 -2.41 -5.14 5.59
N TRP A 120 -2.27 -5.06 4.27
CA TRP A 120 -3.30 -4.48 3.43
C TRP A 120 -3.22 -5.01 2.01
N VAL A 121 -4.39 -5.28 1.43
CA VAL A 121 -4.55 -5.52 -0.02
C VAL A 121 -5.64 -4.58 -0.50
N SER A 122 -5.39 -3.76 -1.50
CA SER A 122 -6.36 -2.80 -2.04
C SER A 122 -6.49 -2.86 -3.54
N ASN A 123 -7.64 -2.43 -4.04
CA ASN A 123 -7.83 -2.06 -5.44
C ASN A 123 -7.97 -0.54 -5.52
N GLU A 124 -7.00 0.10 -6.12
CA GLU A 124 -6.94 1.57 -6.19
C GLU A 124 -8.08 2.16 -7.02
N LEU A 125 -8.55 1.44 -8.04
CA LEU A 125 -9.66 1.90 -8.88
C LEU A 125 -11.00 1.92 -8.12
N THR A 126 -11.29 0.87 -7.35
CA THR A 126 -12.55 0.75 -6.60
C THR A 126 -12.46 1.35 -5.20
N ARG A 127 -11.25 1.70 -4.74
CA ARG A 127 -10.94 2.14 -3.36
C ARG A 127 -11.36 1.14 -2.29
N GLN A 128 -11.47 -0.12 -2.65
CA GLN A 128 -11.79 -1.22 -1.73
C GLN A 128 -10.51 -1.80 -1.16
N GLY A 129 -10.57 -2.21 0.10
CA GLY A 129 -9.40 -2.73 0.78
C GLY A 129 -9.69 -3.86 1.76
N LEU A 130 -8.75 -4.77 1.85
CA LEU A 130 -8.71 -5.87 2.82
C LEU A 130 -7.66 -5.53 3.86
N ARG A 131 -8.09 -5.17 5.05
CA ARG A 131 -7.20 -5.02 6.22
C ARG A 131 -6.84 -6.40 6.70
N MET A 132 -5.55 -6.63 6.89
CA MET A 132 -5.04 -7.94 7.27
C MET A 132 -4.06 -7.83 8.43
N ASN A 133 -3.86 -8.94 9.11
CA ASN A 133 -2.79 -9.13 10.06
C ASN A 133 -2.34 -10.58 9.98
N TYR A 134 -1.54 -10.88 8.96
CA TYR A 134 -1.09 -12.24 8.68
C TYR A 134 0.41 -12.27 8.43
N GLU A 135 1.12 -13.01 9.29
CA GLU A 135 2.56 -13.25 9.11
C GLU A 135 2.76 -14.46 8.20
N LEU A 136 3.25 -14.18 7.00
CA LEU A 136 3.52 -15.19 5.98
C LEU A 136 4.86 -15.88 6.28
N GLN A 137 4.83 -17.20 6.43
CA GLN A 137 6.01 -17.99 6.73
C GLN A 137 6.88 -18.21 5.48
N LYS A 138 8.13 -18.62 5.68
CA LYS A 138 9.05 -18.96 4.58
C LYS A 138 8.46 -20.10 3.73
N GLY A 139 8.47 -19.94 2.42
CA GLY A 139 7.92 -20.93 1.48
C GLY A 139 6.39 -21.02 1.49
N GLU A 140 5.71 -20.19 2.28
CA GLU A 140 4.25 -20.19 2.38
C GLU A 140 3.60 -19.40 1.25
N THR A 141 2.43 -19.86 0.82
CA THR A 141 1.52 -19.14 -0.08
C THR A 141 0.20 -18.89 0.64
N LEU A 142 -0.23 -17.63 0.68
CA LEU A 142 -1.56 -17.22 1.10
C LEU A 142 -2.42 -16.97 -0.14
N THR A 143 -3.57 -17.60 -0.22
CA THR A 143 -4.55 -17.43 -1.29
C THR A 143 -5.80 -16.77 -0.74
N ILE A 144 -6.18 -15.62 -1.29
CA ILE A 144 -7.40 -14.87 -0.97
C ILE A 144 -8.35 -15.06 -2.15
N ASP A 145 -9.37 -15.85 -1.98
CA ASP A 145 -10.44 -16.06 -2.97
C ASP A 145 -11.61 -15.13 -2.65
N LEU A 146 -11.95 -14.28 -3.62
CA LEU A 146 -13.00 -13.29 -3.47
C LEU A 146 -14.24 -13.60 -4.32
N GLU A 147 -14.25 -14.77 -4.99
CA GLU A 147 -15.39 -15.21 -5.80
C GLU A 147 -16.67 -15.26 -4.95
N GLN A 148 -17.77 -14.74 -5.48
CA GLN A 148 -19.05 -14.76 -4.77
C GLN A 148 -19.51 -16.20 -4.50
N GLY A 149 -19.89 -16.44 -3.24
CA GLY A 149 -20.30 -17.78 -2.79
C GLY A 149 -19.14 -18.69 -2.37
N ASN A 150 -17.88 -18.32 -2.64
CA ASN A 150 -16.70 -19.15 -2.31
C ASN A 150 -15.58 -18.36 -1.63
N LYS A 151 -15.92 -17.26 -0.94
CA LYS A 151 -14.91 -16.39 -0.32
C LYS A 151 -14.12 -17.12 0.76
N SER A 152 -12.81 -17.11 0.58
CA SER A 152 -11.91 -17.83 1.50
C SER A 152 -10.55 -17.15 1.60
N VAL A 153 -9.84 -17.42 2.67
CA VAL A 153 -8.43 -17.11 2.85
C VAL A 153 -7.73 -18.36 3.31
N VAL A 154 -6.85 -18.87 2.47
CA VAL A 154 -6.22 -20.18 2.66
C VAL A 154 -4.70 -20.02 2.68
N SER A 155 -4.08 -20.50 3.72
CA SER A 155 -2.64 -20.70 3.83
C SER A 155 -2.27 -22.10 3.32
N SER A 156 -1.17 -22.21 2.58
CA SER A 156 -0.63 -23.50 2.16
C SER A 156 -0.15 -24.34 3.36
N TYR A 157 0.14 -23.70 4.50
CA TYR A 157 0.61 -24.38 5.72
C TYR A 157 -0.50 -24.67 6.73
N TYR A 158 -1.45 -23.73 6.89
CA TYR A 158 -2.42 -23.77 7.98
C TYR A 158 -3.87 -23.97 7.52
N GLY A 159 -4.11 -24.12 6.22
CA GLY A 159 -5.46 -24.23 5.68
C GLY A 159 -6.23 -22.90 5.81
N GLN A 160 -7.49 -22.98 6.22
CA GLN A 160 -8.36 -21.79 6.33
C GLN A 160 -7.91 -20.84 7.44
N VAL A 161 -7.58 -19.60 7.03
CA VAL A 161 -7.11 -18.54 7.94
C VAL A 161 -7.94 -17.25 7.80
N LEU A 162 -9.25 -17.36 7.61
CA LEU A 162 -10.16 -16.24 7.40
C LEU A 162 -10.06 -15.16 8.50
N ARG A 163 -9.66 -15.54 9.72
CA ARG A 163 -9.37 -14.63 10.84
C ARG A 163 -8.24 -13.62 10.55
N ALA A 164 -7.44 -13.84 9.50
CA ALA A 164 -6.44 -12.89 9.03
C ALA A 164 -7.05 -11.60 8.49
N ILE A 165 -8.32 -11.65 8.04
CA ILE A 165 -9.08 -10.48 7.60
C ILE A 165 -9.64 -9.74 8.81
N LEU A 166 -9.27 -8.48 8.95
CA LEU A 166 -9.72 -7.64 10.07
C LEU A 166 -11.06 -6.99 9.78
N ARG A 167 -11.75 -6.57 10.85
CA ARG A 167 -13.02 -5.83 10.76
C ARG A 167 -12.82 -4.51 9.98
N GLY A 168 -13.84 -4.12 9.22
CA GLY A 168 -13.81 -2.94 8.36
C GLY A 168 -13.15 -3.17 7.01
N SER A 169 -12.85 -4.43 6.67
CA SER A 169 -12.42 -4.83 5.33
C SER A 169 -13.60 -4.94 4.38
N ASP A 170 -13.36 -4.62 3.10
CA ASP A 170 -14.36 -4.76 2.03
C ASP A 170 -14.43 -6.20 1.47
N PHE A 171 -14.15 -7.20 2.30
CA PHE A 171 -14.05 -8.61 1.88
C PHE A 171 -15.29 -9.10 1.12
N SER A 172 -16.48 -8.62 1.50
CA SER A 172 -17.73 -8.97 0.80
C SER A 172 -17.92 -8.24 -0.54
N LYS A 173 -17.28 -7.08 -0.72
CA LYS A 173 -17.52 -6.17 -1.85
C LYS A 173 -16.33 -6.08 -2.81
N PHE A 174 -15.14 -6.50 -2.39
CA PHE A 174 -13.92 -6.36 -3.17
C PHE A 174 -14.08 -6.97 -4.55
N CYS A 175 -13.89 -6.16 -5.57
CA CYS A 175 -14.02 -6.56 -6.97
C CYS A 175 -13.05 -5.76 -7.87
N MET A 176 -12.91 -6.21 -9.11
CA MET A 176 -12.26 -5.48 -10.19
C MET A 176 -13.31 -5.02 -11.19
N LEU A 177 -13.31 -3.75 -11.53
CA LEU A 177 -14.16 -3.17 -12.57
C LEU A 177 -13.59 -3.45 -13.96
N GLY A 178 -14.37 -3.24 -15.01
CA GLY A 178 -13.86 -3.24 -16.39
C GLY A 178 -12.77 -2.17 -16.56
N GLY A 179 -11.73 -2.50 -17.32
CA GLY A 179 -10.56 -1.66 -17.53
C GLY A 179 -9.38 -1.99 -16.58
N THR A 180 -8.41 -1.09 -16.53
CA THR A 180 -7.18 -1.29 -15.77
C THR A 180 -7.42 -1.07 -14.27
N ASN A 181 -7.25 -2.13 -13.49
CA ASN A 181 -7.23 -2.11 -12.03
C ASN A 181 -5.77 -2.12 -11.55
N SER A 182 -5.51 -1.53 -10.40
CA SER A 182 -4.22 -1.61 -9.72
C SER A 182 -4.43 -2.25 -8.36
N ILE A 183 -3.95 -3.46 -8.19
CA ILE A 183 -4.00 -4.18 -6.91
C ILE A 183 -2.70 -3.91 -6.17
N SER A 184 -2.82 -3.25 -5.03
CA SER A 184 -1.68 -2.95 -4.15
C SER A 184 -1.66 -3.91 -2.97
N ILE A 185 -0.50 -4.50 -2.69
CA ILE A 185 -0.27 -5.37 -1.55
C ILE A 185 0.76 -4.69 -0.66
N PHE A 186 0.35 -4.37 0.56
CA PHE A 186 1.20 -3.74 1.56
C PHE A 186 1.68 -4.78 2.58
N ILE A 187 2.99 -4.90 2.68
CA ILE A 187 3.68 -5.85 3.54
C ILE A 187 4.65 -5.09 4.44
N THR A 188 4.77 -5.50 5.69
CA THR A 188 5.86 -5.08 6.57
C THR A 188 6.85 -6.23 6.69
N GLU A 189 8.09 -5.97 6.35
CA GLU A 189 9.14 -6.97 6.28
C GLU A 189 10.28 -6.66 7.25
N THR A 190 10.92 -7.72 7.75
CA THR A 190 12.24 -7.65 8.39
C THR A 190 13.21 -8.48 7.53
N GLY A 191 14.20 -7.83 6.95
CA GLY A 191 14.96 -8.40 5.84
C GLY A 191 14.17 -8.29 4.53
N ILE A 192 14.76 -8.56 3.39
CA ILE A 192 14.12 -8.44 2.08
C ILE A 192 13.77 -9.85 1.58
N PRO A 193 12.60 -10.43 1.95
CA PRO A 193 12.20 -11.71 1.40
C PRO A 193 11.82 -11.57 -0.07
N THR A 194 12.09 -12.60 -0.85
CA THR A 194 11.56 -12.69 -2.20
C THR A 194 10.06 -12.93 -2.12
N MET A 195 9.29 -12.02 -2.71
CA MET A 195 7.84 -12.11 -2.75
C MET A 195 7.36 -12.31 -4.18
N MET A 196 6.37 -13.17 -4.34
CA MET A 196 5.68 -13.36 -5.60
C MET A 196 4.18 -13.17 -5.40
N CYS A 197 3.57 -12.32 -6.22
CA CYS A 197 2.13 -12.07 -6.20
C CYS A 197 1.54 -12.43 -7.55
N TRP A 198 0.38 -13.08 -7.54
CA TRP A 198 -0.38 -13.38 -8.74
C TRP A 198 -1.86 -13.10 -8.53
N ILE A 199 -2.55 -12.78 -9.61
CA ILE A 199 -3.98 -12.47 -9.61
C ILE A 199 -4.64 -13.28 -10.72
N GLU A 200 -5.59 -14.11 -10.33
CA GLU A 200 -6.44 -14.91 -11.22
C GLU A 200 -7.86 -14.35 -11.19
N TYR A 201 -8.50 -14.23 -12.33
CA TYR A 201 -9.87 -13.72 -12.44
C TYR A 201 -10.54 -14.24 -13.71
N LYS A 202 -11.87 -14.20 -13.72
CA LYS A 202 -12.69 -14.56 -14.88
C LYS A 202 -13.23 -13.29 -15.51
N THR A 203 -13.07 -13.14 -16.82
CA THR A 203 -13.73 -12.07 -17.58
C THR A 203 -15.15 -12.48 -17.94
N THR A 204 -16.12 -11.57 -17.73
CA THR A 204 -17.51 -11.76 -18.13
C THR A 204 -17.89 -10.68 -19.13
N HIS A 205 -18.50 -11.09 -20.22
CA HIS A 205 -19.00 -10.20 -21.26
C HIS A 205 -20.52 -10.32 -21.35
N TRP A 206 -21.20 -9.21 -21.62
CA TRP A 206 -22.59 -9.28 -22.09
C TRP A 206 -22.60 -9.96 -23.45
N ALA A 207 -23.29 -11.08 -23.58
CA ALA A 207 -23.73 -11.51 -24.91
C ALA A 207 -24.81 -10.52 -25.31
N ALA A 208 -24.59 -9.74 -26.37
CA ALA A 208 -25.68 -9.07 -27.02
C ALA A 208 -26.56 -10.19 -27.58
N ASP A 209 -27.75 -10.36 -27.01
CA ASP A 209 -28.76 -11.22 -27.57
C ASP A 209 -29.21 -10.50 -28.85
N THR A 210 -28.64 -10.87 -29.99
CA THR A 210 -29.15 -10.52 -31.29
C THR A 210 -30.40 -11.37 -31.50
N ALA A 211 -31.50 -10.99 -30.84
CA ALA A 211 -32.83 -11.45 -31.24
C ALA A 211 -33.07 -10.96 -32.65
N ILE A 212 -33.13 -11.90 -33.59
CA ILE A 212 -33.55 -11.74 -34.96
C ILE A 212 -35.07 -11.47 -34.98
#